data_e8e7fe8f11895531fea7d77f7ec556d2
#
_entry.id   e8e7fe8f11895531fea7d77f7ec556d2
#
_cell.length_a   1.000
_cell.length_b   1.000
_cell.length_c   1.000
_cell.angle_alpha   90.00
_cell.angle_beta   90.00
_cell.angle_gamma   90.00
#
_symmetry.space_group_name_H-M   'P 1'
#
loop_
_entity.id
_entity.type
_entity.pdbx_description
1 polymer ?
#
loop_
_entity_poly.entity_id
_entity_poly.type
_entity_poly.pdbx_seq_one_letter_code
_entity_poly.pdbx_strand_id
1 'polypeptide(L)'
;ATLTGAAMAALGLRTAALLGDEEIRDRVIAAGAAAGEAYWPMPLESYLRKSLESPVADIKNIGSRYGGALTAGLFLKEFVGEGIPWAHLDIAGPAFNEEAPYGFTPKEGTGFGTATLVNFIQSYAK
;
A
#
# COMPACT_ATOMS: atom_id res chain seq x y z
N ALA A 1 1.72 1.68 8.50
CA ALA A 1 2.00 0.37 9.06
C ALA A 1 3.20 -0.32 8.44
N THR A 2 3.78 0.23 7.40
CA THR A 2 4.94 -0.36 6.71
C THR A 2 6.23 0.38 6.99
N LEU A 3 6.47 0.67 8.21
CA LEU A 3 7.73 1.25 8.67
C LEU A 3 8.89 0.24 8.60
N THR A 4 8.61 -0.99 8.13
CA THR A 4 9.60 -2.06 8.03
C THR A 4 10.42 -2.04 6.74
N GLY A 5 10.01 -1.26 5.74
CA GLY A 5 10.62 -1.27 4.41
C GLY A 5 10.37 -2.56 3.61
N ALA A 6 9.44 -3.42 4.05
CA ALA A 6 9.21 -4.72 3.42
C ALA A 6 8.76 -4.59 1.95
N ALA A 7 7.88 -3.64 1.64
CA ALA A 7 7.47 -3.38 0.26
C ALA A 7 8.63 -2.83 -0.58
N MET A 8 9.45 -1.95 -0.02
CA MET A 8 10.65 -1.44 -0.70
C MET A 8 11.64 -2.56 -1.04
N ALA A 9 11.85 -3.48 -0.09
CA ALA A 9 12.74 -4.63 -0.30
C ALA A 9 12.24 -5.58 -1.39
N ALA A 10 10.91 -5.70 -1.52
CA ALA A 10 10.30 -6.59 -2.52
C ALA A 10 10.15 -5.94 -3.90
N LEU A 11 9.76 -4.67 -3.97
CA LEU A 11 9.33 -3.99 -5.20
C LEU A 11 10.27 -2.87 -5.65
N GLY A 12 11.31 -2.55 -4.86
CA GLY A 12 12.20 -1.42 -5.13
C GLY A 12 11.60 -0.08 -4.72
N LEU A 13 12.20 1.01 -5.22
CA LEU A 13 11.92 2.38 -4.76
C LEU A 13 10.94 3.16 -5.65
N ARG A 14 10.41 2.55 -6.72
CA ARG A 14 9.57 3.26 -7.71
C ARG A 14 8.16 2.68 -7.84
N THR A 15 7.88 1.57 -7.18
CA THR A 15 6.59 0.88 -7.24
C THR A 15 6.01 0.75 -5.85
N ALA A 16 4.76 1.16 -5.68
CA ALA A 16 4.02 0.96 -4.44
C ALA A 16 3.40 -0.44 -4.39
N ALA A 17 3.31 -1.03 -3.20
CA ALA A 17 2.49 -2.20 -2.98
C ALA A 17 1.03 -1.78 -2.76
N LEU A 18 0.11 -2.56 -3.29
CA LEU A 18 -1.31 -2.33 -3.17
C LEU A 18 -2.02 -3.59 -2.66
N LEU A 19 -2.71 -3.46 -1.54
CA LEU A 19 -3.43 -4.53 -0.88
C LEU A 19 -4.88 -4.10 -0.66
N GLY A 20 -5.81 -5.04 -0.64
CA GLY A 20 -7.20 -4.72 -0.35
C GLY A 20 -8.19 -5.53 -1.17
N ASP A 21 -9.43 -5.06 -1.17
CA ASP A 21 -10.50 -5.67 -1.93
C ASP A 21 -10.25 -5.54 -3.43
N GLU A 22 -10.52 -6.59 -4.17
CA GLU A 22 -10.13 -6.72 -5.57
C GLU A 22 -10.66 -5.58 -6.44
N GLU A 23 -11.94 -5.26 -6.31
CA GLU A 23 -12.55 -4.19 -7.11
C GLU A 23 -11.91 -2.82 -6.88
N ILE A 24 -11.73 -2.42 -5.61
CA ILE A 24 -11.10 -1.13 -5.25
C ILE A 24 -9.63 -1.12 -5.66
N ARG A 25 -8.94 -2.21 -5.43
CA ARG A 25 -7.54 -2.39 -5.83
C ARG A 25 -7.35 -2.18 -7.33
N ASP A 26 -8.17 -2.82 -8.15
CA ASP A 26 -8.06 -2.73 -9.60
C ASP A 26 -8.38 -1.32 -10.12
N ARG A 27 -9.33 -0.63 -9.50
CA ARG A 27 -9.62 0.79 -9.80
C ARG A 27 -8.47 1.72 -9.43
N VAL A 28 -7.80 1.48 -8.29
CA VAL A 28 -6.62 2.25 -7.90
C VAL A 28 -5.46 2.00 -8.87
N ILE A 29 -5.25 0.76 -9.30
CA ILE A 29 -4.22 0.42 -10.30
C ILE A 29 -4.47 1.17 -11.62
N ALA A 30 -5.71 1.16 -12.11
CA ALA A 30 -6.08 1.88 -13.33
C ALA A 30 -5.87 3.40 -13.20
N ALA A 31 -6.26 3.98 -12.06
CA ALA A 31 -6.05 5.39 -11.76
C ALA A 31 -4.55 5.74 -11.67
N GLY A 32 -3.74 4.87 -11.08
CA GLY A 32 -2.29 5.00 -11.00
C GLY A 32 -1.62 4.93 -12.37
N ALA A 33 -2.02 3.96 -13.19
CA ALA A 33 -1.51 3.85 -14.56
C ALA A 33 -1.78 5.13 -15.37
N ALA A 34 -2.98 5.71 -15.25
CA ALA A 34 -3.33 6.97 -15.91
C ALA A 34 -2.54 8.18 -15.35
N ALA A 35 -2.07 8.09 -14.10
CA ALA A 35 -1.23 9.12 -13.46
C ALA A 35 0.27 8.91 -13.71
N GLY A 36 0.69 7.80 -14.31
CA GLY A 36 2.10 7.43 -14.44
C GLY A 36 2.73 6.94 -13.13
N GLU A 37 1.93 6.51 -12.17
CA GLU A 37 2.35 5.98 -10.86
C GLU A 37 2.16 4.45 -10.85
N ALA A 38 3.23 3.70 -10.55
CA ALA A 38 3.23 2.25 -10.61
C ALA A 38 2.79 1.62 -9.29
N TYR A 39 1.83 0.70 -9.37
CA TYR A 39 1.35 -0.11 -8.26
C TYR A 39 1.45 -1.59 -8.60
N TRP A 40 1.82 -2.41 -7.61
CA TRP A 40 1.80 -3.85 -7.73
C TRP A 40 0.82 -4.46 -6.72
N PRO A 41 -0.18 -5.23 -7.19
CA PRO A 41 -1.13 -5.86 -6.29
C PRO A 41 -0.44 -7.00 -5.53
N MET A 42 -0.67 -7.03 -4.23
CA MET A 42 -0.19 -8.09 -3.35
C MET A 42 -1.37 -8.82 -2.70
N PRO A 43 -1.26 -10.12 -2.45
CA PRO A 43 -2.33 -10.90 -1.82
C PRO A 43 -2.48 -10.51 -0.34
N LEU A 44 -3.67 -10.73 0.22
CA LEU A 44 -3.93 -10.70 1.65
C LEU A 44 -4.09 -12.13 2.18
N GLU A 45 -2.98 -12.79 2.43
CA GLU A 45 -2.94 -14.18 2.88
C GLU A 45 -3.36 -14.31 4.35
N SER A 46 -4.56 -14.80 4.58
CA SER A 46 -5.19 -14.84 5.91
C SER A 46 -4.39 -15.60 6.97
N TYR A 47 -3.61 -16.61 6.59
CA TYR A 47 -2.79 -17.37 7.54
C TYR A 47 -1.75 -16.50 8.26
N LEU A 48 -1.31 -15.41 7.65
CA LEU A 48 -0.35 -14.48 8.25
C LEU A 48 -0.95 -13.70 9.43
N ARG A 49 -2.29 -13.62 9.52
CA ARG A 49 -2.99 -12.96 10.63
C ARG A 49 -2.60 -13.54 11.99
N LYS A 50 -2.29 -14.83 12.03
CA LYS A 50 -1.85 -15.51 13.26
C LYS A 50 -0.61 -14.88 13.89
N SER A 51 0.29 -14.32 13.09
CA SER A 51 1.49 -13.63 13.59
C SER A 51 1.21 -12.34 14.35
N LEU A 52 -0.02 -11.83 14.27
CA LEU A 52 -0.50 -10.64 14.97
C LEU A 52 -1.21 -10.95 16.29
N GLU A 53 -1.37 -12.22 16.65
CA GLU A 53 -1.97 -12.62 17.93
C GLU A 53 -1.08 -12.23 19.11
N SER A 54 -1.69 -11.78 20.19
CA SER A 54 -1.00 -11.38 21.41
C SER A 54 -1.67 -12.03 22.62
N PRO A 55 -0.91 -12.51 23.62
CA PRO A 55 -1.48 -13.00 24.87
C PRO A 55 -1.87 -11.89 25.85
N VAL A 56 -1.50 -10.63 25.58
CA VAL A 56 -1.68 -9.49 26.50
C VAL A 56 -2.36 -8.27 25.87
N ALA A 57 -2.58 -8.27 24.57
CA ALA A 57 -3.23 -7.19 23.84
C ALA A 57 -4.20 -7.76 22.80
N ASP A 58 -5.11 -6.94 22.31
CA ASP A 58 -6.07 -7.35 21.28
C ASP A 58 -5.38 -7.77 19.98
N ILE A 59 -4.30 -7.10 19.65
CA ILE A 59 -3.50 -7.37 18.44
C ILE A 59 -2.08 -6.82 18.60
N LYS A 60 -1.09 -7.51 18.03
CA LYS A 60 0.26 -6.96 17.87
C LYS A 60 0.31 -6.00 16.69
N ASN A 61 1.11 -4.96 16.80
CA ASN A 61 1.38 -4.00 15.71
C ASN A 61 2.55 -4.41 14.80
N ILE A 62 3.16 -5.56 15.04
CA ILE A 62 4.22 -6.15 14.22
C ILE A 62 4.04 -7.67 14.18
N GLY A 63 4.19 -8.24 13.01
CA GLY A 63 4.14 -9.68 12.81
C GLY A 63 5.52 -10.31 12.67
N SER A 64 5.59 -11.42 11.93
CA SER A 64 6.84 -12.08 11.61
C SER A 64 7.70 -11.24 10.63
N ARG A 65 8.99 -11.58 10.56
CA ARG A 65 9.91 -10.98 9.57
C ARG A 65 9.44 -11.20 8.13
N TYR A 66 8.85 -12.37 7.85
CA TYR A 66 8.41 -12.75 6.51
C TYR A 66 6.99 -12.24 6.22
N GLY A 67 6.76 -11.79 5.00
CA GLY A 67 5.47 -11.26 4.60
C GLY A 67 5.11 -9.94 5.26
N GLY A 68 6.09 -9.11 5.64
CA GLY A 68 5.88 -7.88 6.42
C GLY A 68 4.90 -6.91 5.78
N ALA A 69 4.92 -6.73 4.46
CA ALA A 69 3.96 -5.87 3.76
C ALA A 69 2.53 -6.42 3.84
N LEU A 70 2.37 -7.74 3.74
CA LEU A 70 1.06 -8.41 3.83
C LEU A 70 0.52 -8.34 5.26
N THR A 71 1.37 -8.58 6.25
CA THR A 71 1.01 -8.50 7.67
C THR A 71 0.60 -7.08 8.06
N ALA A 72 1.27 -6.07 7.52
CA ALA A 72 0.89 -4.67 7.70
C ALA A 72 -0.49 -4.37 7.12
N GLY A 73 -0.79 -4.88 5.92
CA GLY A 73 -2.12 -4.79 5.33
C GLY A 73 -3.19 -5.48 6.17
N LEU A 74 -2.92 -6.68 6.66
CA LEU A 74 -3.83 -7.41 7.56
C LEU A 74 -4.06 -6.67 8.88
N PHE A 75 -3.02 -6.07 9.45
CA PHE A 75 -3.16 -5.23 10.64
C PHE A 75 -4.09 -4.05 10.39
N LEU A 76 -3.91 -3.31 9.31
CA LEU A 76 -4.76 -2.17 8.97
C LEU A 76 -6.21 -2.57 8.71
N LYS A 77 -6.41 -3.74 8.08
CA LYS A 77 -7.75 -4.27 7.80
C LYS A 77 -8.58 -4.49 9.06
N GLU A 78 -7.98 -4.80 10.19
CA GLU A 78 -8.69 -4.98 11.48
C GLU A 78 -9.45 -3.72 11.93
N PHE A 79 -9.06 -2.55 11.44
CA PHE A 79 -9.67 -1.26 11.78
C PHE A 79 -10.67 -0.77 10.74
N VAL A 80 -10.92 -1.56 9.70
CA VAL A 80 -11.92 -1.24 8.67
C VAL A 80 -13.24 -1.88 9.06
N GLY A 81 -14.32 -1.09 9.01
CA GLY A 81 -15.66 -1.60 9.30
C GLY A 81 -16.11 -2.68 8.31
N GLU A 82 -16.96 -3.58 8.79
CA GLU A 82 -17.52 -4.63 7.96
C GLU A 82 -18.27 -4.06 6.75
N GLY A 83 -18.08 -4.65 5.58
CA GLY A 83 -18.73 -4.23 4.33
C GLY A 83 -18.19 -2.93 3.71
N ILE A 84 -17.17 -2.30 4.29
CA ILE A 84 -16.54 -1.12 3.71
C ILE A 84 -15.48 -1.57 2.70
N PRO A 85 -15.60 -1.20 1.42
CA PRO A 85 -14.56 -1.44 0.42
C PRO A 85 -13.26 -0.74 0.83
N TRP A 86 -12.14 -1.45 0.74
CA TRP A 86 -10.88 -0.99 1.30
C TRP A 86 -9.67 -1.34 0.44
N ALA A 87 -8.73 -0.42 0.39
CA ALA A 87 -7.40 -0.65 -0.16
C ALA A 87 -6.34 0.07 0.68
N HIS A 88 -5.18 -0.55 0.82
CA HIS A 88 -3.98 0.00 1.42
C HIS A 88 -2.91 0.21 0.36
N LEU A 89 -2.44 1.44 0.26
CA LEU A 89 -1.33 1.83 -0.60
C LEU A 89 -0.07 1.93 0.26
N ASP A 90 0.85 1.01 0.05
CA ASP A 90 2.18 1.06 0.68
C ASP A 90 3.14 1.81 -0.24
N ILE A 91 3.28 3.09 0.04
CA ILE A 91 4.08 4.03 -0.76
C ILE A 91 5.47 4.28 -0.17
N ALA A 92 5.92 3.47 0.77
CA ALA A 92 7.19 3.69 1.46
C ALA A 92 8.38 3.84 0.50
N GLY A 93 8.40 3.06 -0.59
CA GLY A 93 9.44 3.16 -1.63
C GLY A 93 9.33 4.45 -2.44
N PRO A 94 8.22 4.66 -3.18
CA PRO A 94 8.14 5.76 -4.13
C PRO A 94 7.85 7.14 -3.51
N ALA A 95 7.56 7.24 -2.22
CA ALA A 95 7.24 8.52 -1.57
C ALA A 95 8.44 9.45 -1.41
N PHE A 96 9.65 8.93 -1.47
CA PHE A 96 10.89 9.70 -1.29
C PHE A 96 11.97 9.25 -2.26
N ASN A 97 12.58 10.20 -2.96
CA ASN A 97 13.64 9.96 -3.95
C ASN A 97 14.96 10.59 -3.47
N GLU A 98 15.93 9.76 -3.11
CA GLU A 98 17.26 10.21 -2.70
C GLU A 98 18.18 10.50 -3.88
N GLU A 99 17.80 10.04 -5.08
CA GLU A 99 18.57 10.17 -6.31
C GLU A 99 18.24 11.47 -7.08
N ALA A 100 18.85 11.65 -8.24
CA ALA A 100 18.52 12.73 -9.15
C ALA A 100 17.04 12.65 -9.59
N PRO A 101 16.39 13.79 -9.87
CA PRO A 101 15.05 13.81 -10.42
C PRO A 101 14.96 13.02 -11.74
N TYR A 102 13.80 12.40 -11.98
CA TYR A 102 13.53 11.68 -13.23
C TYR A 102 12.06 11.86 -13.64
N GLY A 103 11.79 12.00 -14.93
CA GLY A 103 10.45 12.28 -15.43
C GLY A 103 9.85 13.51 -14.71
N PHE A 104 8.70 13.34 -14.09
CA PHE A 104 8.07 14.34 -13.23
C PHE A 104 8.32 14.12 -11.72
N THR A 105 9.15 13.13 -11.37
CA THR A 105 9.49 12.82 -9.97
C THR A 105 10.63 13.69 -9.49
N PRO A 106 10.43 14.55 -8.49
CA PRO A 106 11.48 15.39 -7.93
C PRO A 106 12.44 14.59 -7.05
N LYS A 107 13.53 15.22 -6.64
CA LYS A 107 14.34 14.76 -5.52
C LYS A 107 13.57 14.99 -4.20
N GLU A 108 13.82 14.16 -3.23
CA GLU A 108 13.19 14.18 -1.89
C GLU A 108 11.72 13.75 -1.94
N GLY A 109 10.80 14.47 -1.29
CA GLY A 109 9.37 14.11 -1.28
C GLY A 109 8.76 14.18 -2.67
N THR A 110 8.20 13.05 -3.13
CA THR A 110 7.75 12.89 -4.53
C THR A 110 6.29 13.25 -4.76
N GLY A 111 5.48 13.26 -3.71
CA GLY A 111 4.02 13.40 -3.84
C GLY A 111 3.34 12.15 -4.44
N PHE A 112 4.05 11.01 -4.53
CA PHE A 112 3.49 9.77 -5.05
C PHE A 112 2.16 9.42 -4.39
N GLY A 113 1.20 8.99 -5.18
CA GLY A 113 -0.16 8.67 -4.75
C GLY A 113 -1.14 9.83 -4.90
N THR A 114 -0.70 11.08 -4.91
CA THR A 114 -1.59 12.24 -5.04
C THR A 114 -2.33 12.24 -6.36
N ALA A 115 -1.64 12.09 -7.49
CA ALA A 115 -2.27 12.05 -8.80
C ALA A 115 -3.16 10.82 -8.97
N THR A 116 -2.75 9.65 -8.45
CA THR A 116 -3.58 8.46 -8.40
C THR A 116 -4.89 8.72 -7.68
N LEU A 117 -4.84 9.31 -6.47
CA LEU A 117 -6.05 9.58 -5.68
C LEU A 117 -6.98 10.59 -6.36
N VAL A 118 -6.43 11.61 -7.01
CA VAL A 118 -7.23 12.55 -7.81
C VAL A 118 -7.97 11.81 -8.93
N ASN A 119 -7.26 11.01 -9.73
CA ASN A 119 -7.87 10.23 -10.81
C ASN A 119 -8.91 9.23 -10.27
N PHE A 120 -8.61 8.57 -9.16
CA PHE A 120 -9.51 7.62 -8.51
C PHE A 120 -10.82 8.31 -8.07
N ILE A 121 -10.74 9.43 -7.37
CA ILE A 121 -11.91 10.19 -6.91
C ILE A 121 -12.71 10.70 -8.11
N GLN A 122 -12.06 11.26 -9.12
CA GLN A 122 -12.73 11.74 -10.34
C GLN A 122 -13.45 10.61 -11.09
N SER A 123 -13.02 9.38 -10.98
CA SER A 123 -13.70 8.24 -11.61
C SER A 123 -15.10 7.98 -11.04
N TYR A 124 -15.40 8.47 -9.84
CA TYR A 124 -16.74 8.40 -9.22
C TYR A 124 -17.64 9.61 -9.54
N ALA A 125 -17.07 10.68 -10.05
CA ALA A 125 -17.80 11.91 -10.34
C ALA A 125 -18.48 11.92 -11.73
N LYS A 126 -18.41 10.80 -12.44
CA LYS A 126 -18.98 10.65 -13.79
C LYS A 126 -20.35 10.01 -13.76
#